data_a7eac637a74c8aede023df59c5232f13
#
_entry.id   a7eac637a74c8aede023df59c5232f13
#
_cell.length_a   1.000
_cell.length_b   1.000
_cell.length_c   1.000
_cell.angle_alpha   90.00
_cell.angle_beta   90.00
_cell.angle_gamma   90.00
#
_symmetry.space_group_name_H-M   'P 1'
#
loop_
_entity.id
_entity.type
_entity.pdbx_description
1 polymer ?
#
loop_
_entity_poly.entity_id
_entity_poly.type
_entity_poly.pdbx_seq_one_letter_code
_entity_poly.pdbx_strand_id
1 'polypeptide(L)'
;MASKKKNAKSLTSEENKLSQQYQSMTALEHILKKPDTYIGAIESDEMKGWTIENDSFKYKTITWTPGLYKCFDESIVNARDHVIRMSLLKEKKKHLVKNIEISCEDGIVEIMNDGNGIDIAKHPKDKLWIPEMIFMH
;
A
#
# COMPACT_ATOMS: atom_id res chain seq x y z
N MET A 1 26.88 44.75 -10.12
CA MET A 1 26.44 43.37 -9.98
C MET A 1 25.42 43.05 -11.08
N ALA A 2 25.85 42.34 -12.12
CA ALA A 2 25.01 42.07 -13.29
C ALA A 2 24.29 40.71 -13.11
N SER A 3 22.98 40.81 -12.99
CA SER A 3 22.09 39.63 -12.92
C SER A 3 22.06 38.91 -14.28
N LYS A 4 22.61 37.71 -14.37
CA LYS A 4 22.47 36.84 -15.54
C LYS A 4 21.03 36.31 -15.61
N LYS A 5 20.14 36.91 -16.42
CA LYS A 5 18.89 36.32 -16.87
C LYS A 5 19.23 35.06 -17.68
N LYS A 6 18.89 33.86 -17.17
CA LYS A 6 18.88 32.64 -17.95
C LYS A 6 17.74 32.75 -18.97
N ASN A 7 18.05 32.85 -20.25
CA ASN A 7 17.08 32.69 -21.33
C ASN A 7 16.58 31.28 -21.31
N ALA A 8 15.31 31.08 -20.96
CA ALA A 8 14.60 29.83 -21.15
C ALA A 8 14.42 29.65 -22.67
N LYS A 9 15.15 28.72 -23.27
CA LYS A 9 14.94 28.30 -24.67
C LYS A 9 13.57 27.65 -24.76
N SER A 10 12.70 28.15 -25.63
CA SER A 10 11.45 27.45 -25.97
C SER A 10 11.78 26.14 -26.67
N LEU A 11 11.20 25.05 -26.20
CA LEU A 11 11.35 23.71 -26.78
C LEU A 11 10.75 23.69 -28.22
N THR A 12 11.38 22.97 -29.12
CA THR A 12 10.86 22.74 -30.47
C THR A 12 9.60 21.86 -30.40
N SER A 13 8.80 21.82 -31.50
CA SER A 13 7.59 20.99 -31.52
C SER A 13 7.87 19.49 -31.36
N GLU A 14 9.04 19.01 -31.78
CA GLU A 14 9.50 17.62 -31.61
C GLU A 14 9.95 17.35 -30.16
N GLU A 15 10.71 18.25 -29.55
CA GLU A 15 11.10 18.14 -28.14
C GLU A 15 9.88 18.16 -27.21
N ASN A 16 8.85 18.95 -27.55
CA ASN A 16 7.58 18.94 -26.81
C ASN A 16 6.83 17.60 -26.96
N LYS A 17 6.80 17.00 -28.15
CA LYS A 17 6.21 15.68 -28.35
C LYS A 17 6.95 14.60 -27.57
N LEU A 18 8.28 14.60 -27.59
CA LEU A 18 9.10 13.65 -26.85
C LEU A 18 8.91 13.81 -25.33
N SER A 19 8.86 15.03 -24.81
CA SER A 19 8.63 15.28 -23.39
C SER A 19 7.23 14.90 -22.91
N GLN A 20 6.22 14.93 -23.79
CA GLN A 20 4.89 14.42 -23.50
C GLN A 20 4.81 12.89 -23.57
N GLN A 21 5.55 12.27 -24.48
CA GLN A 21 5.60 10.82 -24.67
C GLN A 21 6.40 10.13 -23.56
N TYR A 22 7.49 10.75 -23.11
CA TYR A 22 8.38 10.20 -22.08
C TYR A 22 8.43 11.15 -20.88
N GLN A 23 7.66 10.84 -19.84
CA GLN A 23 7.66 11.61 -18.60
C GLN A 23 8.43 10.86 -17.52
N SER A 24 9.43 11.54 -16.95
CA SER A 24 10.04 11.06 -15.71
C SER A 24 9.06 11.31 -14.56
N MET A 25 8.77 10.28 -13.79
CA MET A 25 7.90 10.34 -12.62
C MET A 25 8.65 9.85 -11.39
N THR A 26 8.36 10.41 -10.24
CA THR A 26 8.77 9.84 -8.96
C THR A 26 8.03 8.51 -8.73
N ALA A 27 8.55 7.67 -7.83
CA ALA A 27 7.90 6.41 -7.48
C ALA A 27 6.45 6.63 -6.99
N LEU A 28 6.22 7.66 -6.17
CA LEU A 28 4.90 8.00 -5.67
C LEU A 28 3.94 8.44 -6.80
N GLU A 29 4.40 9.31 -7.70
CA GLU A 29 3.59 9.72 -8.86
C GLU A 29 3.25 8.54 -9.77
N HIS A 30 4.19 7.59 -9.94
CA HIS A 30 3.94 6.39 -10.74
C HIS A 30 2.90 5.49 -10.08
N ILE A 31 2.96 5.28 -8.76
CA ILE A 31 1.97 4.51 -7.99
C ILE A 31 0.57 5.13 -8.14
N LEU A 32 0.46 6.45 -8.00
CA LEU A 32 -0.83 7.14 -8.10
C LEU A 32 -1.41 7.17 -9.53
N LYS A 33 -0.55 7.24 -10.54
CA LYS A 33 -0.99 7.26 -11.96
C LYS A 33 -1.22 5.87 -12.54
N LYS A 34 -0.53 4.86 -12.03
CA LYS A 34 -0.55 3.48 -12.51
C LYS A 34 -0.73 2.48 -11.37
N PRO A 35 -1.80 2.64 -10.56
CA PRO A 35 -2.05 1.77 -9.40
C PRO A 35 -2.20 0.30 -9.79
N ASP A 36 -2.75 0.02 -10.96
CA ASP A 36 -2.92 -1.32 -11.52
C ASP A 36 -1.63 -2.12 -11.62
N THR A 37 -0.50 -1.43 -11.82
CA THR A 37 0.85 -2.05 -11.85
C THR A 37 1.24 -2.65 -10.49
N TYR A 38 0.73 -2.08 -9.39
CA TYR A 38 1.12 -2.43 -8.00
C TYR A 38 0.10 -3.31 -7.29
N ILE A 39 -1.19 -2.99 -7.46
CA ILE A 39 -2.28 -3.64 -6.73
C ILE A 39 -3.18 -4.51 -7.62
N GLY A 40 -2.94 -4.53 -8.93
CA GLY A 40 -3.81 -5.19 -9.89
C GLY A 40 -4.97 -4.30 -10.35
N ALA A 41 -5.92 -4.86 -11.10
CA ALA A 41 -7.00 -4.11 -11.72
C ALA A 41 -7.81 -3.29 -10.69
N ILE A 42 -8.01 -2.02 -11.01
CA ILE A 42 -8.78 -1.08 -10.18
C ILE A 42 -10.25 -1.01 -10.60
N GLU A 43 -10.59 -1.61 -11.73
CA GLU A 43 -11.96 -1.76 -12.21
C GLU A 43 -12.59 -3.01 -11.61
N SER A 44 -13.93 -2.98 -11.50
CA SER A 44 -14.67 -4.14 -11.03
C SER A 44 -14.68 -5.24 -12.09
N ASP A 45 -14.52 -6.48 -11.65
CA ASP A 45 -14.54 -7.69 -12.47
C ASP A 45 -15.52 -8.71 -11.88
N GLU A 46 -15.95 -9.66 -12.68
CA GLU A 46 -16.84 -10.74 -12.26
C GLU A 46 -16.07 -12.06 -12.20
N MET A 47 -16.20 -12.75 -11.08
CA MET A 47 -15.67 -14.10 -10.94
C MET A 47 -16.68 -15.04 -10.29
N LYS A 48 -16.56 -16.34 -10.56
CA LYS A 48 -17.29 -17.36 -9.81
C LYS A 48 -16.49 -17.74 -8.58
N GLY A 49 -17.13 -17.66 -7.42
CA GLY A 49 -16.50 -17.96 -6.15
C GLY A 49 -17.47 -18.40 -5.07
N TRP A 50 -16.90 -18.87 -3.98
CA TRP A 50 -17.65 -19.23 -2.79
C TRP A 50 -17.89 -18.01 -1.94
N THR A 51 -19.12 -17.83 -1.47
CA THR A 51 -19.53 -16.80 -0.52
C THR A 51 -20.23 -17.45 0.67
N ILE A 52 -20.31 -16.71 1.78
CA ILE A 52 -21.10 -17.11 2.94
C ILE A 52 -22.33 -16.22 2.98
N GLU A 53 -23.50 -16.82 2.91
CA GLU A 53 -24.79 -16.16 3.05
C GLU A 53 -25.70 -16.98 3.96
N ASN A 54 -26.23 -16.35 5.00
CA ASN A 54 -27.09 -16.99 6.01
C ASN A 54 -26.45 -18.29 6.57
N ASP A 55 -25.19 -18.17 7.00
CA ASP A 55 -24.38 -19.27 7.55
C ASP A 55 -24.17 -20.47 6.60
N SER A 56 -24.35 -20.28 5.32
CA SER A 56 -24.21 -21.32 4.30
C SER A 56 -23.26 -20.90 3.19
N PHE A 57 -22.43 -21.85 2.73
CA PHE A 57 -21.57 -21.64 1.57
C PHE A 57 -22.39 -21.70 0.28
N LYS A 58 -22.26 -20.69 -0.55
CA LYS A 58 -22.87 -20.63 -1.88
C LYS A 58 -21.81 -20.33 -2.94
N TYR A 59 -21.88 -21.09 -4.04
CA TYR A 59 -21.03 -20.82 -5.20
C TYR A 59 -21.81 -20.01 -6.22
N LYS A 60 -21.38 -18.76 -6.44
CA LYS A 60 -22.07 -17.82 -7.33
C LYS A 60 -21.11 -16.87 -8.03
N THR A 61 -21.62 -16.14 -9.01
CA THR A 61 -20.91 -15.00 -9.58
C THR A 61 -20.89 -13.86 -8.56
N ILE A 62 -19.72 -13.33 -8.29
CA ILE A 62 -19.46 -12.18 -7.41
C ILE A 62 -18.78 -11.10 -8.21
N THR A 63 -19.17 -9.86 -7.98
CA THR A 63 -18.48 -8.68 -8.50
C THR A 63 -17.46 -8.22 -7.45
N TRP A 64 -16.24 -8.01 -7.86
CA TRP A 64 -15.17 -7.62 -6.96
C TRP A 64 -14.19 -6.66 -7.65
N THR A 65 -13.38 -5.96 -6.89
CA THR A 65 -12.31 -5.09 -7.42
C THR A 65 -10.98 -5.67 -6.97
N PRO A 66 -10.19 -6.27 -7.87
CA PRO A 66 -8.93 -6.94 -7.52
C PRO A 66 -7.96 -6.06 -6.73
N GLY A 67 -7.79 -4.80 -7.13
CA GLY A 67 -6.92 -3.86 -6.44
C GLY A 67 -7.36 -3.56 -5.01
N LEU A 68 -8.67 -3.38 -4.78
CA LEU A 68 -9.20 -3.18 -3.43
C LEU A 68 -8.98 -4.43 -2.56
N TYR A 69 -9.26 -5.61 -3.12
CA TYR A 69 -9.00 -6.87 -2.44
C TYR A 69 -7.52 -7.01 -2.07
N LYS A 70 -6.61 -6.65 -2.99
CA LYS A 70 -5.16 -6.69 -2.72
C LYS A 70 -4.76 -5.79 -1.56
N CYS A 71 -5.29 -4.57 -1.47
CA CYS A 71 -5.03 -3.68 -0.33
C CYS A 71 -5.49 -4.29 0.99
N PHE A 72 -6.66 -4.93 1.00
CA PHE A 72 -7.18 -5.63 2.17
C PHE A 72 -6.29 -6.83 2.55
N ASP A 73 -5.95 -7.67 1.59
CA ASP A 73 -5.10 -8.84 1.75
C ASP A 73 -3.72 -8.47 2.31
N GLU A 74 -3.06 -7.47 1.75
CA GLU A 74 -1.76 -6.99 2.22
C GLU A 74 -1.81 -6.52 3.69
N SER A 75 -2.90 -5.88 4.09
CA SER A 75 -3.06 -5.45 5.47
C SER A 75 -3.16 -6.63 6.45
N ILE A 76 -3.85 -7.70 6.07
CA ILE A 76 -3.93 -8.94 6.84
C ILE A 76 -2.58 -9.67 6.84
N VAL A 77 -1.91 -9.75 5.69
CA VAL A 77 -0.59 -10.37 5.57
C VAL A 77 0.42 -9.65 6.46
N ASN A 78 0.41 -8.31 6.52
CA ASN A 78 1.26 -7.53 7.43
C ASN A 78 1.02 -7.88 8.91
N ALA A 79 -0.24 -8.03 9.32
CA ALA A 79 -0.58 -8.47 10.68
C ALA A 79 -0.05 -9.89 10.96
N ARG A 80 -0.23 -10.82 10.01
CA ARG A 80 0.30 -12.19 10.10
C ARG A 80 1.83 -12.24 10.16
N ASP A 81 2.49 -11.46 9.34
CA ASP A 81 3.95 -11.41 9.31
C ASP A 81 4.51 -10.84 10.62
N HIS A 82 3.76 -9.94 11.26
CA HIS A 82 4.09 -9.50 12.61
C HIS A 82 4.04 -10.65 13.63
N VAL A 83 3.02 -11.53 13.56
CA VAL A 83 2.96 -12.76 14.38
C VAL A 83 4.23 -13.59 14.21
N ILE A 84 4.60 -13.87 12.96
CA ILE A 84 5.79 -14.69 12.65
C ILE A 84 7.07 -14.01 13.16
N ARG A 85 7.24 -12.73 12.87
CA ARG A 85 8.40 -11.96 13.32
C ARG A 85 8.56 -11.98 14.84
N MET A 86 7.46 -11.78 15.57
CA MET A 86 7.48 -11.79 17.03
C MET A 86 7.75 -13.19 17.62
N SER A 87 7.26 -14.25 16.96
CA SER A 87 7.52 -15.64 17.41
C SER A 87 8.98 -16.05 17.26
N LEU A 88 9.69 -15.48 16.29
CA LEU A 88 11.11 -15.76 16.03
C LEU A 88 12.05 -14.98 16.98
N LEU A 89 11.60 -13.90 17.60
CA LEU A 89 12.40 -13.09 18.52
C LEU A 89 12.45 -13.72 19.91
N LYS A 90 13.52 -14.47 20.19
CA LYS A 90 13.73 -15.21 21.46
C LYS A 90 13.65 -14.34 22.72
N GLU A 91 14.01 -13.06 22.62
CA GLU A 91 14.09 -12.13 23.77
C GLU A 91 12.75 -11.42 24.09
N LYS A 92 11.80 -11.40 23.14
CA LYS A 92 10.55 -10.63 23.27
C LYS A 92 9.30 -11.49 23.47
N LYS A 93 9.42 -12.64 24.14
CA LYS A 93 8.27 -13.53 24.43
C LYS A 93 7.08 -12.84 25.13
N LYS A 94 7.29 -11.66 25.71
CA LYS A 94 6.22 -10.89 26.39
C LYS A 94 5.25 -10.19 25.43
N HIS A 95 5.61 -10.05 24.17
CA HIS A 95 4.82 -9.29 23.17
C HIS A 95 4.41 -10.16 21.97
N LEU A 96 4.23 -11.47 22.21
CA LEU A 96 3.70 -12.35 21.18
C LEU A 96 2.30 -11.90 20.81
N VAL A 97 2.07 -11.77 19.51
CA VAL A 97 0.72 -11.56 18.98
C VAL A 97 -0.09 -12.83 19.23
N LYS A 98 -1.19 -12.70 19.92
CA LYS A 98 -2.12 -13.79 20.24
C LYS A 98 -3.42 -13.69 19.45
N ASN A 99 -3.83 -12.46 19.19
CA ASN A 99 -5.09 -12.15 18.54
C ASN A 99 -4.86 -11.21 17.36
N ILE A 100 -5.55 -11.49 16.27
CA ILE A 100 -5.77 -10.55 15.17
C ILE A 100 -7.28 -10.39 15.04
N GLU A 101 -7.75 -9.16 15.14
CA GLU A 101 -9.16 -8.80 15.01
C GLU A 101 -9.36 -8.05 13.71
N ILE A 102 -10.38 -8.44 12.95
CA ILE A 102 -10.73 -7.85 11.67
C ILE A 102 -12.21 -7.51 11.73
N SER A 103 -12.54 -6.25 11.51
CA SER A 103 -13.92 -5.80 11.32
C SER A 103 -14.08 -5.08 9.98
N CYS A 104 -15.28 -5.16 9.43
CA CYS A 104 -15.64 -4.48 8.20
C CYS A 104 -17.09 -4.00 8.35
N GLU A 105 -17.26 -2.72 8.69
CA GLU A 105 -18.56 -2.11 8.93
C GLU A 105 -18.61 -0.73 8.26
N ASP A 106 -19.72 -0.40 7.63
CA ASP A 106 -19.98 0.91 7.01
C ASP A 106 -18.86 1.39 6.05
N GLY A 107 -18.24 0.45 5.32
CA GLY A 107 -17.15 0.76 4.39
C GLY A 107 -15.81 1.03 5.07
N ILE A 108 -15.71 0.83 6.38
CA ILE A 108 -14.47 0.93 7.14
C ILE A 108 -13.97 -0.49 7.44
N VAL A 109 -12.69 -0.72 7.14
CA VAL A 109 -12.00 -1.96 7.49
C VAL A 109 -11.01 -1.65 8.59
N GLU A 110 -11.12 -2.34 9.72
CA GLU A 110 -10.17 -2.26 10.82
C GLU A 110 -9.46 -3.60 10.98
N ILE A 111 -8.14 -3.55 11.09
CA ILE A 111 -7.30 -4.73 11.33
C ILE A 111 -6.39 -4.41 12.50
N MET A 112 -6.61 -5.09 13.61
CA MET A 112 -5.86 -4.90 14.85
C MET A 112 -5.11 -6.18 15.22
N ASN A 113 -3.95 -6.04 15.82
CA ASN A 113 -3.26 -7.12 16.52
C ASN A 113 -2.79 -6.66 17.91
N ASP A 114 -2.68 -7.58 18.85
CA ASP A 114 -2.30 -7.33 20.23
C ASP A 114 -0.78 -7.41 20.49
N GLY A 115 0.02 -7.36 19.43
CA GLY A 115 1.48 -7.32 19.53
C GLY A 115 2.03 -5.96 19.92
N ASN A 116 3.37 -5.85 19.93
CA ASN A 116 4.00 -4.55 20.06
C ASN A 116 3.78 -3.73 18.78
N GLY A 117 3.52 -2.45 18.90
CA GLY A 117 3.38 -1.55 17.77
C GLY A 117 4.70 -1.29 17.02
N ILE A 118 4.65 -0.34 16.10
CA ILE A 118 5.84 0.16 15.41
C ILE A 118 6.64 1.03 16.37
N ASP A 119 7.97 0.84 16.40
CA ASP A 119 8.87 1.62 17.25
C ASP A 119 8.80 3.11 16.89
N ILE A 120 8.47 3.96 17.87
CA ILE A 120 8.48 5.42 17.71
C ILE A 120 9.90 5.93 17.98
N ALA A 121 10.78 5.73 17.00
CA ALA A 121 12.18 6.16 17.04
C ALA A 121 12.60 6.72 15.68
N LYS A 122 13.70 7.48 15.66
CA LYS A 122 14.30 7.94 14.41
C LYS A 122 15.22 6.88 13.84
N HIS A 123 15.07 6.58 12.56
CA HIS A 123 15.97 5.66 11.86
C HIS A 123 17.39 6.22 11.86
N PRO A 124 18.42 5.41 12.24
CA PRO A 124 19.79 5.91 12.44
C PRO A 124 20.43 6.55 11.21
N LYS A 125 20.13 6.04 10.01
CA LYS A 125 20.68 6.53 8.74
C LYS A 125 19.84 7.66 8.15
N ASP A 126 18.55 7.41 7.95
CA ASP A 126 17.68 8.33 7.20
C ASP A 126 17.16 9.49 8.03
N LYS A 127 17.32 9.42 9.38
CA LYS A 127 16.89 10.47 10.33
C LYS A 127 15.38 10.76 10.33
N LEU A 128 14.59 9.95 9.62
CA LEU A 128 13.13 9.97 9.61
C LEU A 128 12.58 9.17 10.79
N TRP A 129 11.37 9.48 11.21
CA TRP A 129 10.64 8.64 12.15
C TRP A 129 10.30 7.30 11.49
N ILE A 130 10.44 6.19 12.20
CA ILE A 130 10.15 4.86 11.65
C ILE A 130 8.72 4.76 11.10
N PRO A 131 7.66 5.24 11.79
CA PRO A 131 6.32 5.26 11.20
C PRO A 131 6.21 6.09 9.92
N GLU A 132 6.84 7.26 9.89
CA GLU A 132 6.90 8.12 8.70
C GLU A 132 7.57 7.40 7.53
N MET A 133 8.71 6.74 7.78
CA MET A 133 9.43 5.99 6.77
C MET A 133 8.61 4.81 6.20
N ILE A 134 7.81 4.14 7.03
CA ILE A 134 7.01 2.98 6.61
C ILE A 134 5.79 3.39 5.78
N PHE A 135 5.15 4.52 6.12
CA PHE A 135 3.87 4.89 5.52
C PHE A 135 3.97 6.00 4.47
N MET A 136 5.08 6.71 4.39
CA MET A 136 5.18 7.91 3.53
C MET A 136 6.37 7.88 2.56
N HIS A 137 7.23 6.86 2.63
CA HIS A 137 8.43 6.74 1.79
C HIS A 137 8.57 5.29 1.20
#